data_ade7ce9d22ca4b3a1fafc29d2b1743ea
#
_entry.id   ade7ce9d22ca4b3a1fafc29d2b1743ea
#
_cell.length_a   1.000
_cell.length_b   1.000
_cell.length_c   1.000
_cell.angle_alpha   90.00
_cell.angle_beta   90.00
_cell.angle_gamma   90.00
#
_symmetry.space_group_name_H-M   'P 1'
#
loop_
_entity.id
_entity.type
_entity.pdbx_description
1 polymer ?
#
loop_
_entity_poly.entity_id
_entity_poly.type
_entity_poly.pdbx_seq_one_letter_code
_entity_poly.pdbx_strand_id
1 'polypeptide(L)'
;AATGASLTGLTVSVTVATARVRDVPLVLEAPGTVVPVSSVDVRPQVTSVITRVHVREGQFVKAGELLFTLDARADEANVAKLRAQMAKDEAALADAERQLERSRELLAQNFVSQGAVDTNQTLVETARAVLAADRAALDAARLTLGYNRVSAPGGGRVGTINVFAGSSVVANQTTLVTITQLEPIEVAFALPQRHLPQLLAALHAQAPVTVTLPGGAGVVRGRLQFVDNAVDLASGTIKLKARFDNPRHNLWPGA
;
A
#
# COMPACT_ATOMS: atom_id res chain seq x y z
N ALA A 1 -28.75 -46.22 90.38
CA ALA A 1 -27.80 -45.37 89.70
C ALA A 1 -27.81 -45.69 88.18
N ALA A 2 -28.38 -44.82 87.40
CA ALA A 2 -28.38 -44.98 85.97
C ALA A 2 -27.31 -44.04 85.42
N THR A 3 -26.31 -44.62 84.78
CA THR A 3 -25.27 -43.91 84.04
C THR A 3 -25.81 -43.53 82.66
N GLY A 4 -26.08 -42.24 82.50
CA GLY A 4 -26.40 -41.71 81.23
C GLY A 4 -25.17 -41.60 80.35
N ALA A 5 -25.16 -42.28 79.22
CA ALA A 5 -24.18 -42.08 78.13
C ALA A 5 -24.51 -40.83 77.37
N SER A 6 -23.64 -39.85 77.43
CA SER A 6 -23.71 -38.66 76.61
C SER A 6 -23.22 -39.00 75.18
N LEU A 7 -24.12 -38.96 74.20
CA LEU A 7 -23.80 -39.02 72.82
C LEU A 7 -23.34 -37.60 72.39
N THR A 8 -22.06 -37.42 72.27
CA THR A 8 -21.52 -36.23 71.61
C THR A 8 -21.96 -36.23 70.13
N GLY A 9 -22.89 -35.34 69.80
CA GLY A 9 -23.41 -35.21 68.43
C GLY A 9 -22.32 -34.82 67.45
N LEU A 10 -22.08 -35.69 66.49
CA LEU A 10 -21.29 -35.34 65.31
C LEU A 10 -22.12 -34.34 64.48
N THR A 11 -21.71 -33.10 64.46
CA THR A 11 -22.32 -32.12 63.59
C THR A 11 -21.68 -32.26 62.21
N VAL A 12 -22.40 -32.85 61.23
CA VAL A 12 -21.98 -32.91 59.85
C VAL A 12 -22.54 -31.65 59.12
N SER A 13 -21.70 -30.75 58.80
CA SER A 13 -22.08 -29.60 57.97
C SER A 13 -21.94 -29.95 56.46
N VAL A 14 -23.06 -30.00 55.78
CA VAL A 14 -23.08 -30.22 54.31
C VAL A 14 -23.24 -28.88 53.62
N THR A 15 -22.22 -28.46 52.86
CA THR A 15 -22.32 -27.28 52.03
C THR A 15 -22.94 -27.66 50.68
N VAL A 16 -24.14 -27.18 50.41
CA VAL A 16 -24.82 -27.41 49.14
C VAL A 16 -24.57 -26.21 48.22
N ALA A 17 -23.98 -26.44 47.06
CA ALA A 17 -23.85 -25.44 45.99
C ALA A 17 -24.94 -25.67 44.94
N THR A 18 -25.64 -24.61 44.58
CA THR A 18 -26.64 -24.68 43.51
C THR A 18 -25.92 -24.66 42.15
N ALA A 19 -26.07 -25.71 41.37
CA ALA A 19 -25.60 -25.74 39.98
C ALA A 19 -26.42 -24.75 39.15
N ARG A 20 -25.72 -23.84 38.45
CA ARG A 20 -26.32 -22.91 37.51
C ARG A 20 -25.79 -23.22 36.10
N VAL A 21 -26.71 -23.32 35.16
CA VAL A 21 -26.35 -23.40 33.73
C VAL A 21 -25.89 -22.02 33.30
N ARG A 22 -24.68 -21.94 32.75
CA ARG A 22 -24.14 -20.73 32.14
C ARG A 22 -23.37 -21.11 30.90
N ASP A 23 -23.39 -20.24 29.89
CA ASP A 23 -22.54 -20.41 28.74
C ASP A 23 -21.08 -20.21 29.13
N VAL A 24 -20.25 -21.21 28.83
CA VAL A 24 -18.81 -21.14 28.99
C VAL A 24 -18.20 -20.95 27.62
N PRO A 25 -17.54 -19.81 27.35
CA PRO A 25 -16.92 -19.58 26.05
C PRO A 25 -15.80 -20.61 25.81
N LEU A 26 -15.77 -21.17 24.61
CA LEU A 26 -14.65 -21.96 24.14
C LEU A 26 -13.46 -21.04 23.88
N VAL A 27 -12.41 -21.14 24.66
CA VAL A 27 -11.15 -20.40 24.45
C VAL A 27 -10.17 -21.33 23.75
N LEU A 28 -9.66 -20.90 22.60
CA LEU A 28 -8.61 -21.60 21.86
C LEU A 28 -7.31 -20.79 21.99
N GLU A 29 -6.24 -21.43 22.37
CA GLU A 29 -4.93 -20.82 22.52
C GLU A 29 -3.98 -21.36 21.46
N ALA A 30 -3.17 -20.47 20.87
CA ALA A 30 -2.16 -20.82 19.90
C ALA A 30 -0.99 -19.81 19.94
N PRO A 31 0.23 -20.23 19.61
CA PRO A 31 1.32 -19.31 19.37
C PRO A 31 1.02 -18.48 18.13
N GLY A 32 1.34 -17.20 18.18
CA GLY A 32 1.17 -16.27 17.07
C GLY A 32 2.42 -15.45 16.82
N THR A 33 2.55 -14.92 15.62
CA THR A 33 3.62 -14.00 15.22
C THR A 33 3.01 -12.70 14.76
N VAL A 34 3.57 -11.60 15.22
CA VAL A 34 3.16 -10.26 14.78
C VAL A 34 3.64 -10.01 13.36
N VAL A 35 2.73 -9.67 12.47
CA VAL A 35 3.02 -9.36 11.07
C VAL A 35 2.46 -7.99 10.72
N PRO A 36 3.16 -7.21 9.88
CA PRO A 36 2.62 -5.92 9.43
C PRO A 36 1.46 -6.16 8.45
N VAL A 37 0.50 -5.22 8.42
CA VAL A 37 -0.56 -5.22 7.39
C VAL A 37 0.04 -5.00 6.00
N SER A 38 1.05 -4.14 5.91
CA SER A 38 1.77 -3.85 4.67
C SER A 38 3.24 -3.60 4.96
N SER A 39 4.09 -4.19 4.14
CA SER A 39 5.53 -3.92 4.10
C SER A 39 5.94 -3.81 2.65
N VAL A 40 6.44 -2.63 2.24
CA VAL A 40 6.72 -2.32 0.83
C VAL A 40 8.16 -1.88 0.69
N ASP A 41 8.89 -2.56 -0.19
CA ASP A 41 10.19 -2.14 -0.64
C ASP A 41 10.05 -1.01 -1.67
N VAL A 42 10.55 0.15 -1.32
CA VAL A 42 10.60 1.30 -2.22
C VAL A 42 11.80 1.15 -3.14
N ARG A 43 11.55 1.13 -4.44
CA ARG A 43 12.56 1.01 -5.50
C ARG A 43 12.42 2.15 -6.49
N PRO A 44 13.54 2.65 -7.07
CA PRO A 44 13.48 3.68 -8.10
C PRO A 44 12.91 3.09 -9.40
N GLN A 45 12.19 3.89 -10.18
CA GLN A 45 11.66 3.48 -11.49
C GLN A 45 12.62 3.84 -12.64
N VAL A 46 13.64 4.65 -12.35
CA VAL A 46 14.68 5.06 -13.29
C VAL A 46 16.06 4.79 -12.70
N THR A 47 17.02 4.49 -13.57
CA THR A 47 18.43 4.36 -13.19
C THR A 47 19.06 5.74 -13.12
N SER A 48 19.57 6.13 -11.96
CA SER A 48 20.14 7.47 -11.74
C SER A 48 21.00 7.50 -10.48
N VAL A 49 21.47 8.68 -10.09
CA VAL A 49 22.24 8.93 -8.87
C VAL A 49 21.36 9.64 -7.85
N ILE A 50 21.41 9.23 -6.58
CA ILE A 50 20.70 9.91 -5.50
C ILE A 50 21.37 11.27 -5.22
N THR A 51 20.60 12.34 -5.36
CA THR A 51 21.07 13.70 -5.03
C THR A 51 20.76 14.07 -3.59
N ARG A 52 19.62 13.61 -3.07
CA ARG A 52 19.21 13.90 -1.69
C ARG A 52 18.35 12.80 -1.09
N VAL A 53 18.58 12.54 0.19
CA VAL A 53 17.74 11.71 1.06
C VAL A 53 16.96 12.64 1.98
N HIS A 54 15.63 12.54 2.00
CA HIS A 54 14.74 13.46 2.74
C HIS A 54 14.23 12.86 4.06
N VAL A 55 14.42 11.57 4.27
CA VAL A 55 13.90 10.84 5.44
C VAL A 55 15.04 10.24 6.26
N ARG A 56 14.72 9.86 7.50
CA ARG A 56 15.63 9.17 8.41
C ARG A 56 15.11 7.79 8.75
N GLU A 57 16.02 6.91 9.09
CA GLU A 57 15.65 5.57 9.62
C GLU A 57 14.76 5.69 10.85
N GLY A 58 13.74 4.87 10.89
CA GLY A 58 12.77 4.87 11.98
C GLY A 58 11.74 6.00 11.98
N GLN A 59 11.82 6.96 11.05
CA GLN A 59 10.83 8.03 10.88
C GLN A 59 9.49 7.46 10.41
N PHE A 60 8.39 8.05 10.88
CA PHE A 60 7.07 7.79 10.31
C PHE A 60 6.81 8.72 9.12
N VAL A 61 6.32 8.14 8.03
CA VAL A 61 6.00 8.85 6.78
C VAL A 61 4.57 8.60 6.37
N LYS A 62 4.01 9.55 5.63
CA LYS A 62 2.66 9.45 5.04
C LYS A 62 2.76 9.03 3.57
N ALA A 63 1.67 8.46 3.04
CA ALA A 63 1.56 8.22 1.61
C ALA A 63 1.82 9.50 0.80
N GLY A 64 2.64 9.41 -0.27
CA GLY A 64 3.04 10.54 -1.11
C GLY A 64 4.17 11.40 -0.54
N GLU A 65 4.65 11.18 0.68
CA GLU A 65 5.77 11.92 1.26
C GLU A 65 7.06 11.64 0.48
N LEU A 66 7.83 12.72 0.17
CA LEU A 66 9.05 12.61 -0.62
C LEU A 66 10.17 11.96 0.22
N LEU A 67 10.72 10.86 -0.28
CA LEU A 67 11.76 10.09 0.39
C LEU A 67 13.15 10.37 -0.19
N PHE A 68 13.29 10.30 -1.52
CA PHE A 68 14.55 10.48 -2.22
C PHE A 68 14.34 11.38 -3.44
N THR A 69 15.38 12.14 -3.77
CA THR A 69 15.50 12.85 -5.04
C THR A 69 16.68 12.29 -5.80
N LEU A 70 16.44 11.93 -7.07
CA LEU A 70 17.44 11.46 -7.99
C LEU A 70 17.94 12.61 -8.90
N ASP A 71 19.04 12.41 -9.60
CA ASP A 71 19.54 13.38 -10.57
C ASP A 71 18.61 13.43 -11.81
N ALA A 72 17.92 14.54 -11.96
CA ALA A 72 16.90 14.74 -12.97
C ALA A 72 17.40 15.57 -14.17
N ARG A 73 18.68 16.01 -14.19
CA ARG A 73 19.20 16.99 -15.18
C ARG A 73 19.02 16.51 -16.62
N ALA A 74 19.22 15.22 -16.89
CA ALA A 74 19.04 14.66 -18.23
C ALA A 74 17.56 14.67 -18.65
N ASP A 75 16.66 14.29 -17.74
CA ASP A 75 15.22 14.27 -18.02
C ASP A 75 14.65 15.69 -18.14
N GLU A 76 15.11 16.64 -17.33
CA GLU A 76 14.76 18.07 -17.43
C GLU A 76 15.17 18.64 -18.79
N ALA A 77 16.38 18.32 -19.27
CA ALA A 77 16.85 18.72 -20.59
C ALA A 77 16.02 18.08 -21.71
N ASN A 78 15.63 16.82 -21.58
CA ASN A 78 14.76 16.14 -22.54
C ASN A 78 13.36 16.77 -22.59
N VAL A 79 12.76 17.08 -21.43
CA VAL A 79 11.46 17.78 -21.35
C VAL A 79 11.57 19.17 -22.01
N ALA A 80 12.66 19.91 -21.76
CA ALA A 80 12.87 21.21 -22.38
C ALA A 80 12.98 21.12 -23.91
N LYS A 81 13.71 20.11 -24.43
CA LYS A 81 13.83 19.83 -25.87
C LYS A 81 12.45 19.54 -26.50
N LEU A 82 11.67 18.63 -25.92
CA LEU A 82 10.35 18.26 -26.46
C LEU A 82 9.35 19.42 -26.38
N ARG A 83 9.43 20.25 -25.33
CA ARG A 83 8.63 21.48 -25.23
C ARG A 83 8.95 22.47 -26.35
N ALA A 84 10.23 22.64 -26.67
CA ALA A 84 10.66 23.51 -27.79
C ALA A 84 10.19 22.96 -29.14
N GLN A 85 10.24 21.63 -29.34
CA GLN A 85 9.72 20.97 -30.54
C GLN A 85 8.21 21.21 -30.69
N MET A 86 7.45 20.95 -29.63
CA MET A 86 5.99 21.19 -29.60
C MET A 86 5.65 22.64 -29.94
N ALA A 87 6.38 23.63 -29.40
CA ALA A 87 6.16 25.04 -29.71
C ALA A 87 6.42 25.38 -31.16
N LYS A 88 7.44 24.76 -31.81
CA LYS A 88 7.70 24.88 -33.23
C LYS A 88 6.52 24.34 -34.07
N ASP A 89 5.99 23.18 -33.69
CA ASP A 89 4.93 22.53 -34.47
C ASP A 89 3.55 23.16 -34.22
N GLU A 90 3.34 23.80 -33.05
CA GLU A 90 2.21 24.70 -32.80
C GLU A 90 2.23 25.91 -33.75
N ALA A 91 3.42 26.51 -33.96
CA ALA A 91 3.57 27.61 -34.91
C ALA A 91 3.33 27.17 -36.37
N ALA A 92 3.78 25.96 -36.73
CA ALA A 92 3.54 25.39 -38.05
C ALA A 92 2.04 25.09 -38.29
N LEU A 93 1.34 24.56 -37.29
CA LEU A 93 -0.11 24.37 -37.37
C LEU A 93 -0.84 25.70 -37.56
N ALA A 94 -0.50 26.70 -36.75
CA ALA A 94 -1.11 28.04 -36.88
C ALA A 94 -0.85 28.66 -38.25
N ASP A 95 0.30 28.39 -38.88
CA ASP A 95 0.56 28.86 -40.26
C ASP A 95 -0.29 28.10 -41.28
N ALA A 96 -0.37 26.78 -41.18
CA ALA A 96 -1.23 25.96 -42.05
C ALA A 96 -2.71 26.36 -41.95
N GLU A 97 -3.20 26.65 -40.74
CA GLU A 97 -4.58 27.12 -40.54
C GLU A 97 -4.83 28.48 -41.20
N ARG A 98 -3.87 29.45 -41.10
CA ARG A 98 -3.98 30.72 -41.80
C ARG A 98 -3.94 30.56 -43.33
N GLN A 99 -3.15 29.61 -43.83
CA GLN A 99 -3.11 29.33 -45.28
C GLN A 99 -4.41 28.71 -45.77
N LEU A 100 -4.99 27.78 -45.02
CA LEU A 100 -6.28 27.19 -45.34
C LEU A 100 -7.37 28.26 -45.40
N GLU A 101 -7.42 29.15 -44.39
CA GLU A 101 -8.42 30.22 -44.36
C GLU A 101 -8.31 31.15 -45.57
N ARG A 102 -7.09 31.62 -45.92
CA ARG A 102 -6.85 32.39 -47.15
C ARG A 102 -7.29 31.64 -48.40
N SER A 103 -7.03 30.34 -48.50
CA SER A 103 -7.46 29.54 -49.65
C SER A 103 -8.97 29.44 -49.75
N ARG A 104 -9.69 29.35 -48.64
CA ARG A 104 -11.16 29.35 -48.63
C ARG A 104 -11.74 30.69 -49.07
N GLU A 105 -11.18 31.80 -48.62
CA GLU A 105 -11.57 33.16 -49.06
C GLU A 105 -11.35 33.34 -50.56
N LEU A 106 -10.20 32.89 -51.11
CA LEU A 106 -9.89 32.97 -52.54
C LEU A 106 -10.77 32.05 -53.39
N LEU A 107 -11.16 30.89 -52.88
CA LEU A 107 -12.10 29.99 -53.55
C LEU A 107 -13.48 30.64 -53.65
N ALA A 108 -13.96 31.31 -52.61
CA ALA A 108 -15.23 32.05 -52.65
C ALA A 108 -15.24 33.16 -53.72
N GLN A 109 -14.08 33.67 -54.08
CA GLN A 109 -13.89 34.66 -55.14
C GLN A 109 -13.52 34.02 -56.50
N ASN A 110 -13.50 32.67 -56.62
CA ASN A 110 -13.12 31.90 -57.80
C ASN A 110 -11.66 32.13 -58.30
N PHE A 111 -10.75 32.52 -57.39
CA PHE A 111 -9.32 32.70 -57.74
C PHE A 111 -8.49 31.42 -57.59
N VAL A 112 -8.96 30.42 -56.90
CA VAL A 112 -8.28 29.12 -56.71
C VAL A 112 -9.25 27.96 -56.95
N SER A 113 -8.71 26.76 -57.19
CA SER A 113 -9.51 25.53 -57.34
C SER A 113 -9.87 24.92 -56.01
N GLN A 114 -10.92 24.09 -55.96
CA GLN A 114 -11.27 23.26 -54.81
C GLN A 114 -10.08 22.37 -54.36
N GLY A 115 -9.32 21.80 -55.31
CA GLY A 115 -8.15 20.98 -55.00
C GLY A 115 -7.05 21.72 -54.21
N ALA A 116 -6.93 23.06 -54.39
CA ALA A 116 -5.99 23.85 -53.60
C ALA A 116 -6.45 23.97 -52.13
N VAL A 117 -7.76 24.09 -51.88
CA VAL A 117 -8.33 24.09 -50.53
C VAL A 117 -8.17 22.72 -49.88
N ASP A 118 -8.45 21.64 -50.62
CA ASP A 118 -8.32 20.26 -50.10
C ASP A 118 -6.86 19.94 -49.73
N THR A 119 -5.89 20.43 -50.51
CA THR A 119 -4.46 20.32 -50.19
C THR A 119 -4.11 21.03 -48.90
N ASN A 120 -4.56 22.27 -48.69
CA ASN A 120 -4.32 23.02 -47.46
C ASN A 120 -5.07 22.41 -46.26
N GLN A 121 -6.24 21.83 -46.46
CA GLN A 121 -6.96 21.07 -45.43
C GLN A 121 -6.13 19.87 -44.96
N THR A 122 -5.55 19.09 -45.89
CA THR A 122 -4.67 17.97 -45.59
C THR A 122 -3.41 18.41 -44.83
N LEU A 123 -2.84 19.57 -45.15
CA LEU A 123 -1.70 20.14 -44.44
C LEU A 123 -2.06 20.45 -42.96
N VAL A 124 -3.23 21.05 -42.73
CA VAL A 124 -3.72 21.32 -41.36
C VAL A 124 -3.92 20.02 -40.60
N GLU A 125 -4.55 19.02 -41.21
CA GLU A 125 -4.78 17.71 -40.56
C GLU A 125 -3.44 17.02 -40.21
N THR A 126 -2.47 17.07 -41.12
CA THR A 126 -1.13 16.54 -40.89
C THR A 126 -0.43 17.27 -39.74
N ALA A 127 -0.46 18.60 -39.74
CA ALA A 127 0.16 19.40 -38.68
C ALA A 127 -0.49 19.15 -37.32
N ARG A 128 -1.82 18.96 -37.28
CA ARG A 128 -2.53 18.57 -36.06
C ARG A 128 -2.11 17.20 -35.55
N ALA A 129 -1.93 16.22 -36.45
CA ALA A 129 -1.47 14.89 -36.09
C ALA A 129 -0.03 14.91 -35.53
N VAL A 130 0.87 15.70 -36.12
CA VAL A 130 2.24 15.90 -35.63
C VAL A 130 2.21 16.51 -34.23
N LEU A 131 1.45 17.59 -34.06
CA LEU A 131 1.33 18.23 -32.72
C LEU A 131 0.76 17.29 -31.66
N ALA A 132 -0.20 16.44 -32.02
CA ALA A 132 -0.74 15.43 -31.10
C ALA A 132 0.32 14.40 -30.68
N ALA A 133 1.18 13.97 -31.61
CA ALA A 133 2.31 13.07 -31.32
C ALA A 133 3.34 13.74 -30.40
N ASP A 134 3.68 15.01 -30.65
CA ASP A 134 4.62 15.76 -29.80
C ASP A 134 4.09 15.97 -28.37
N ARG A 135 2.79 16.23 -28.21
CA ARG A 135 2.15 16.32 -26.89
C ARG A 135 2.29 15.00 -26.13
N ALA A 136 2.00 13.88 -26.80
CA ALA A 136 2.15 12.56 -26.19
C ALA A 136 3.61 12.28 -25.81
N ALA A 137 4.58 12.63 -26.65
CA ALA A 137 6.00 12.50 -26.36
C ALA A 137 6.44 13.36 -25.16
N LEU A 138 5.96 14.61 -25.08
CA LEU A 138 6.23 15.51 -23.96
C LEU A 138 5.65 14.96 -22.65
N ASP A 139 4.43 14.44 -22.68
CA ASP A 139 3.79 13.87 -21.49
C ASP A 139 4.50 12.61 -21.01
N ALA A 140 4.97 11.75 -21.91
CA ALA A 140 5.82 10.61 -21.56
C ALA A 140 7.14 11.04 -20.90
N ALA A 141 7.80 12.09 -21.44
CA ALA A 141 9.02 12.63 -20.85
C ALA A 141 8.78 13.25 -19.45
N ARG A 142 7.65 13.94 -19.27
CA ARG A 142 7.25 14.48 -17.94
C ARG A 142 7.00 13.37 -16.91
N LEU A 143 6.39 12.27 -17.32
CA LEU A 143 6.20 11.11 -16.47
C LEU A 143 7.55 10.54 -16.01
N THR A 144 8.50 10.37 -16.96
CA THR A 144 9.85 9.89 -16.64
C THR A 144 10.56 10.85 -15.69
N LEU A 145 10.48 12.16 -15.93
CA LEU A 145 11.00 13.19 -15.01
C LEU A 145 10.40 13.06 -13.62
N GLY A 146 9.10 12.74 -13.52
CA GLY A 146 8.42 12.53 -12.24
C GLY A 146 9.02 11.39 -11.41
N TYR A 147 9.55 10.36 -12.04
CA TYR A 147 10.17 9.21 -11.36
C TYR A 147 11.48 9.55 -10.64
N ASN A 148 12.09 10.69 -10.93
CA ASN A 148 13.25 11.18 -10.17
C ASN A 148 12.88 11.65 -8.75
N ARG A 149 11.61 11.77 -8.42
CA ARG A 149 11.08 12.09 -7.10
C ARG A 149 10.45 10.84 -6.51
N VAL A 150 11.21 10.10 -5.73
CA VAL A 150 10.73 8.86 -5.11
C VAL A 150 9.95 9.20 -3.85
N SER A 151 8.66 8.88 -3.84
CA SER A 151 7.76 9.12 -2.72
C SER A 151 7.27 7.82 -2.08
N ALA A 152 6.77 7.91 -0.85
CA ALA A 152 6.22 6.79 -0.11
C ALA A 152 4.93 6.26 -0.77
N PRO A 153 4.84 4.97 -1.11
CA PRO A 153 3.62 4.37 -1.69
C PRO A 153 2.48 4.24 -0.66
N GLY A 154 2.82 4.23 0.62
CA GLY A 154 1.88 4.13 1.75
C GLY A 154 2.46 4.75 3.00
N GLY A 155 1.59 4.96 4.00
CA GLY A 155 2.02 5.41 5.33
C GLY A 155 2.66 4.26 6.12
N GLY A 156 3.69 4.58 6.92
CA GLY A 156 4.36 3.59 7.74
C GLY A 156 5.66 4.10 8.34
N ARG A 157 6.41 3.20 8.93
CA ARG A 157 7.73 3.48 9.50
C ARG A 157 8.82 3.11 8.50
N VAL A 158 9.76 4.01 8.30
CA VAL A 158 10.95 3.86 7.46
C VAL A 158 11.90 2.86 8.13
N GLY A 159 12.28 1.82 7.42
CA GLY A 159 13.29 0.85 7.83
C GLY A 159 14.71 1.37 7.67
N THR A 160 15.67 0.44 7.53
CA THR A 160 17.07 0.78 7.29
C THR A 160 17.25 1.36 5.89
N ILE A 161 18.04 2.42 5.78
CA ILE A 161 18.36 3.10 4.52
C ILE A 161 19.76 2.65 4.09
N ASN A 162 19.84 1.89 3.00
CA ASN A 162 21.10 1.32 2.50
C ASN A 162 21.77 2.16 1.42
N VAL A 163 21.25 3.36 1.15
CA VAL A 163 21.70 4.25 0.07
C VAL A 163 21.89 5.68 0.58
N PHE A 164 22.85 6.39 0.01
CA PHE A 164 23.24 7.74 0.43
C PHE A 164 23.25 8.68 -0.76
N ALA A 165 23.30 9.98 -0.49
CA ALA A 165 23.54 10.95 -1.55
C ALA A 165 24.86 10.64 -2.26
N GLY A 166 24.85 10.57 -3.58
CA GLY A 166 25.94 10.11 -4.42
C GLY A 166 25.90 8.63 -4.80
N SER A 167 25.04 7.81 -4.19
CA SER A 167 24.86 6.41 -4.59
C SER A 167 24.20 6.31 -5.97
N SER A 168 24.73 5.44 -6.83
CA SER A 168 24.06 5.04 -8.08
C SER A 168 23.02 3.96 -7.78
N VAL A 169 21.85 4.08 -8.36
CA VAL A 169 20.73 3.14 -8.20
C VAL A 169 20.22 2.67 -9.55
N VAL A 170 19.77 1.42 -9.58
CA VAL A 170 19.26 0.77 -10.80
C VAL A 170 17.75 0.59 -10.69
N ALA A 171 17.04 0.97 -11.75
CA ALA A 171 15.58 0.88 -11.84
C ALA A 171 15.07 -0.52 -11.47
N ASN A 172 14.07 -0.58 -10.58
CA ASN A 172 13.37 -1.78 -10.11
C ASN A 172 14.26 -2.86 -9.45
N GLN A 173 15.56 -2.62 -9.28
CA GLN A 173 16.49 -3.59 -8.66
C GLN A 173 16.96 -3.14 -7.28
N THR A 174 17.40 -1.89 -7.17
CA THR A 174 17.94 -1.37 -5.91
C THR A 174 16.81 -1.07 -4.93
N THR A 175 16.76 -1.74 -3.78
CA THR A 175 15.87 -1.37 -2.68
C THR A 175 16.47 -0.17 -1.95
N LEU A 176 15.77 0.96 -1.98
CA LEU A 176 16.19 2.19 -1.31
C LEU A 176 15.90 2.12 0.19
N VAL A 177 14.69 1.68 0.51
CA VAL A 177 14.17 1.56 1.87
C VAL A 177 12.94 0.67 1.88
N THR A 178 12.66 0.03 3.01
CA THR A 178 11.40 -0.68 3.24
C THR A 178 10.51 0.16 4.15
N ILE A 179 9.26 0.37 3.79
CA ILE A 179 8.25 1.05 4.61
C ILE A 179 7.31 0.00 5.17
N THR A 180 7.23 -0.07 6.50
CA THR A 180 6.41 -1.05 7.21
C THR A 180 5.30 -0.34 7.97
N GLN A 181 4.06 -0.74 7.72
CA GLN A 181 2.90 -0.24 8.43
C GLN A 181 2.82 -0.91 9.80
N LEU A 182 2.89 -0.11 10.88
CA LEU A 182 2.82 -0.59 12.25
C LEU A 182 1.46 -0.36 12.90
N GLU A 183 0.60 0.45 12.30
CA GLU A 183 -0.73 0.80 12.80
C GLU A 183 -1.73 0.87 11.64
N PRO A 184 -2.78 0.03 11.63
CA PRO A 184 -2.97 -1.15 12.48
C PRO A 184 -1.94 -2.24 12.18
N ILE A 185 -1.86 -3.27 13.05
CA ILE A 185 -0.97 -4.43 12.89
C ILE A 185 -1.77 -5.72 12.96
N GLU A 186 -1.23 -6.80 12.44
CA GLU A 186 -1.86 -8.12 12.48
C GLU A 186 -1.04 -9.10 13.29
N VAL A 187 -1.73 -10.09 13.89
CA VAL A 187 -1.10 -11.27 14.47
C VAL A 187 -1.58 -12.48 13.68
N ALA A 188 -0.63 -13.19 13.09
CA ALA A 188 -0.87 -14.44 12.39
C ALA A 188 -0.67 -15.61 13.34
N PHE A 189 -1.61 -16.54 13.36
CA PHE A 189 -1.56 -17.75 14.17
C PHE A 189 -2.26 -18.89 13.43
N ALA A 190 -2.09 -20.12 13.89
CA ALA A 190 -2.66 -21.30 13.26
C ALA A 190 -3.47 -22.11 14.26
N LEU A 191 -4.64 -22.61 13.85
CA LEU A 191 -5.48 -23.49 14.64
C LEU A 191 -5.82 -24.78 13.87
N PRO A 192 -6.04 -25.91 14.55
CA PRO A 192 -6.39 -27.17 13.91
C PRO A 192 -7.68 -27.06 13.09
N GLN A 193 -7.70 -27.66 11.89
CA GLN A 193 -8.84 -27.65 10.95
C GLN A 193 -10.16 -28.15 11.53
N ARG A 194 -10.13 -29.00 12.55
CA ARG A 194 -11.34 -29.49 13.26
C ARG A 194 -12.22 -28.37 13.82
N HIS A 195 -11.64 -27.18 14.03
CA HIS A 195 -12.36 -26.00 14.53
C HIS A 195 -12.90 -25.10 13.42
N LEU A 196 -12.74 -25.47 12.13
CA LEU A 196 -13.14 -24.63 10.98
C LEU A 196 -14.58 -24.10 11.08
N PRO A 197 -15.62 -24.90 11.40
CA PRO A 197 -16.98 -24.36 11.49
C PRO A 197 -17.13 -23.26 12.55
N GLN A 198 -16.47 -23.43 13.71
CA GLN A 198 -16.46 -22.40 14.77
C GLN A 198 -15.66 -21.17 14.36
N LEU A 199 -14.54 -21.35 13.64
CA LEU A 199 -13.70 -20.25 13.15
C LEU A 199 -14.42 -19.39 12.11
N LEU A 200 -15.20 -19.98 11.22
CA LEU A 200 -16.01 -19.24 10.24
C LEU A 200 -17.12 -18.45 10.95
N ALA A 201 -17.80 -19.05 11.94
CA ALA A 201 -18.78 -18.35 12.76
C ALA A 201 -18.13 -17.18 13.53
N ALA A 202 -16.94 -17.39 14.11
CA ALA A 202 -16.17 -16.39 14.81
C ALA A 202 -15.72 -15.24 13.89
N LEU A 203 -15.37 -15.54 12.63
CA LEU A 203 -15.02 -14.54 11.62
C LEU A 203 -16.23 -13.64 11.31
N HIS A 204 -17.40 -14.22 11.08
CA HIS A 204 -18.63 -13.45 10.84
C HIS A 204 -19.01 -12.56 12.04
N ALA A 205 -18.77 -13.04 13.25
CA ALA A 205 -19.02 -12.31 14.48
C ALA A 205 -17.90 -11.31 14.83
N GLN A 206 -16.82 -11.24 14.03
CA GLN A 206 -15.61 -10.47 14.38
C GLN A 206 -15.14 -10.75 15.82
N ALA A 207 -15.05 -12.03 16.17
CA ALA A 207 -14.78 -12.48 17.53
C ALA A 207 -13.54 -11.79 18.12
N PRO A 208 -13.56 -11.45 19.41
CA PRO A 208 -12.41 -10.84 20.07
C PRO A 208 -11.25 -11.84 20.15
N VAL A 209 -10.07 -11.36 19.81
CA VAL A 209 -8.80 -12.08 19.94
C VAL A 209 -7.92 -11.34 20.94
N THR A 210 -7.32 -12.08 21.84
CA THR A 210 -6.48 -11.52 22.88
C THR A 210 -5.06 -12.03 22.70
N VAL A 211 -4.08 -11.11 22.69
CA VAL A 211 -2.66 -11.46 22.64
C VAL A 211 -2.03 -11.12 23.98
N THR A 212 -1.34 -12.09 24.55
CA THR A 212 -0.50 -11.91 25.75
C THR A 212 0.94 -11.75 25.30
N LEU A 213 1.54 -10.63 25.65
CA LEU A 213 2.93 -10.34 25.29
C LEU A 213 3.90 -11.09 26.20
N PRO A 214 5.05 -11.56 25.70
CA PRO A 214 6.11 -12.14 26.52
C PRO A 214 6.56 -11.19 27.63
N GLY A 215 6.95 -11.74 28.78
CA GLY A 215 7.46 -10.93 29.90
C GLY A 215 6.41 -10.13 30.70
N GLY A 216 5.11 -10.41 30.53
CA GLY A 216 4.07 -9.75 31.34
C GLY A 216 3.77 -8.29 30.90
N ALA A 217 4.20 -7.89 29.72
CA ALA A 217 4.04 -6.53 29.19
C ALA A 217 2.58 -6.13 28.88
N GLY A 218 1.61 -6.99 29.17
CA GLY A 218 0.18 -6.69 29.07
C GLY A 218 -0.58 -7.56 28.09
N VAL A 219 -1.88 -7.29 28.03
CA VAL A 219 -2.84 -8.00 27.19
C VAL A 219 -3.39 -6.99 26.18
N VAL A 220 -3.25 -7.31 24.88
CA VAL A 220 -3.78 -6.48 23.80
C VAL A 220 -4.99 -7.19 23.21
N ARG A 221 -6.06 -6.44 22.96
CA ARG A 221 -7.30 -6.95 22.36
C ARG A 221 -7.38 -6.52 20.91
N GLY A 222 -7.76 -7.45 20.05
CA GLY A 222 -8.03 -7.25 18.64
C GLY A 222 -9.25 -8.03 18.19
N ARG A 223 -9.46 -8.14 16.90
CA ARG A 223 -10.59 -8.85 16.29
C ARG A 223 -10.09 -9.80 15.20
N LEU A 224 -10.72 -10.98 15.14
CA LEU A 224 -10.48 -11.91 14.05
C LEU A 224 -10.93 -11.26 12.73
N GLN A 225 -10.02 -11.24 11.75
CA GLN A 225 -10.29 -10.59 10.46
C GLN A 225 -10.18 -11.54 9.27
N PHE A 226 -9.38 -12.58 9.40
CA PHE A 226 -9.09 -13.47 8.29
C PHE A 226 -8.96 -14.91 8.76
N VAL A 227 -9.54 -15.82 8.00
CA VAL A 227 -9.36 -17.27 8.07
C VAL A 227 -8.96 -17.72 6.69
N ASP A 228 -7.85 -18.42 6.56
CA ASP A 228 -7.34 -18.89 5.27
C ASP A 228 -8.31 -19.88 4.63
N ASN A 229 -8.36 -19.90 3.31
CA ASN A 229 -9.16 -20.82 2.50
C ASN A 229 -8.46 -22.15 2.24
N ALA A 230 -7.20 -22.29 2.68
CA ALA A 230 -6.40 -23.50 2.55
C ALA A 230 -5.98 -24.04 3.90
N VAL A 231 -5.97 -25.38 4.01
CA VAL A 231 -5.41 -26.10 5.14
C VAL A 231 -3.96 -26.45 4.82
N ASP A 232 -3.06 -26.18 5.74
CA ASP A 232 -1.69 -26.68 5.65
C ASP A 232 -1.69 -28.19 5.87
N LEU A 233 -1.39 -28.95 4.81
CA LEU A 233 -1.45 -30.42 4.82
C LEU A 233 -0.38 -31.05 5.73
N ALA A 234 0.73 -30.37 6.00
CA ALA A 234 1.78 -30.92 6.85
C ALA A 234 1.42 -30.84 8.33
N SER A 235 0.71 -29.78 8.74
CA SER A 235 0.34 -29.54 10.13
C SER A 235 -1.14 -29.79 10.44
N GLY A 236 -2.00 -29.93 9.43
CA GLY A 236 -3.46 -30.03 9.59
C GLY A 236 -4.08 -28.76 10.20
N THR A 237 -3.43 -27.60 10.00
CA THR A 237 -3.86 -26.33 10.58
C THR A 237 -4.33 -25.34 9.52
N ILE A 238 -5.11 -24.36 9.94
CA ILE A 238 -5.58 -23.24 9.14
C ILE A 238 -4.94 -21.97 9.70
N LYS A 239 -4.42 -21.12 8.81
CA LYS A 239 -3.89 -19.82 9.19
C LYS A 239 -5.01 -18.82 9.43
N LEU A 240 -4.86 -18.05 10.49
CA LEU A 240 -5.76 -16.99 10.87
C LEU A 240 -4.97 -15.70 11.05
N LYS A 241 -5.64 -14.55 10.86
CA LYS A 241 -5.10 -13.26 11.22
C LYS A 241 -6.12 -12.47 12.02
N ALA A 242 -5.65 -11.89 13.08
CA ALA A 242 -6.42 -10.94 13.88
C ALA A 242 -5.76 -9.56 13.78
N ARG A 243 -6.59 -8.51 13.67
CA ARG A 243 -6.15 -7.12 13.57
C ARG A 243 -6.21 -6.47 14.93
N PHE A 244 -5.18 -5.68 15.21
CA PHE A 244 -4.99 -4.94 16.45
C PHE A 244 -4.69 -3.49 16.14
N ASP A 245 -5.35 -2.58 16.85
CA ASP A 245 -4.91 -1.21 16.91
C ASP A 245 -3.62 -1.16 17.74
N ASN A 246 -2.60 -0.47 17.24
CA ASN A 246 -1.27 -0.48 17.86
C ASN A 246 -0.73 0.97 18.08
N PRO A 247 -1.51 1.86 18.72
CA PRO A 247 -1.15 3.28 18.84
C PRO A 247 0.10 3.53 19.67
N ARG A 248 0.43 2.59 20.57
CA ARG A 248 1.63 2.64 21.41
C ARG A 248 2.79 1.86 20.82
N HIS A 249 2.63 1.24 19.66
CA HIS A 249 3.61 0.38 18.99
C HIS A 249 4.18 -0.73 19.89
N ASN A 250 3.36 -1.27 20.80
CA ASN A 250 3.76 -2.36 21.69
C ASN A 250 3.89 -3.71 20.96
N LEU A 251 3.15 -3.88 19.87
CA LEU A 251 3.28 -5.02 18.96
C LEU A 251 4.31 -4.67 17.89
N TRP A 252 5.35 -5.49 17.78
CA TRP A 252 6.43 -5.27 16.84
C TRP A 252 6.52 -6.43 15.86
N PRO A 253 6.67 -6.18 14.54
CA PRO A 253 6.78 -7.25 13.56
C PRO A 253 7.88 -8.24 13.90
N GLY A 254 7.57 -9.53 13.85
CA GLY A 254 8.49 -10.62 14.17
C GLY A 254 8.49 -11.07 15.65
N ALA A 255 7.75 -10.40 16.52
CA ALA A 255 7.59 -10.82 17.91
C ALA A 255 6.55 -11.96 18.03
#